data_93e5a4d4adcf6acd715f5607c61f072b
#
_entry.id   93e5a4d4adcf6acd715f5607c61f072b
#
_cell.length_a   1.000
_cell.length_b   1.000
_cell.length_c   1.000
_cell.angle_alpha   90.00
_cell.angle_beta   90.00
_cell.angle_gamma   90.00
#
_symmetry.space_group_name_H-M   'P 1'
#
loop_
_entity.id
_entity.type
_entity.pdbx_description
1 polymer ?
#
loop_
_entity_poly.entity_id
_entity_poly.type
_entity_poly.pdbx_seq_one_letter_code
_entity_poly.pdbx_strand_id
1 'polypeptide(L)'
;MNEQIRAFNELMAEVGNYLENSHAYSGNTVGAYRRGWLRLREFMVSNGIQHYDQKVEEQFLNYEFEGRKGRKLSKQEQFLANGTRKLTEFQSTGQIKVPNLPPVKVHLVFNGVLGEAIIRYLDYKRVEERLSNIRLHCYRRCLFRFLEYCNKNKVLAIRDIDLAVLLKYINTLDCGKTVVVPILSTLRGFIKYLFKQELLIADYSKGIPKYRIVDQPKLPSTYSKGEIEKLIASVERSSPIGKRNYAIILLAARLGLRASDIARLKFSNLHWDTSTIEIEQVKTGKELILPLLPDVGNAIIDYLKYARAKSEEPCIFLSERPPYSYFTSSNVITHIVQRAYIKAGINIKSRRYGPRSLRQSLGFRLLEESTVLPVISEVLGHKSTESTRYYLRIDLKSMQQCILEVPSVSPDFYLQKGGVFYD
;
A
#
# COMPACT_ATOMS: atom_id res chain seq x y z
N MET A 1 -31.32 -33.84 11.95
CA MET A 1 -30.03 -33.12 11.71
C MET A 1 -29.83 -32.72 10.25
N ASN A 2 -30.30 -33.48 9.24
CA ASN A 2 -30.07 -33.16 7.83
C ASN A 2 -30.95 -32.04 7.23
N GLU A 3 -32.24 -31.95 7.59
CA GLU A 3 -33.15 -30.94 6.98
C GLU A 3 -32.87 -29.51 7.41
N GLN A 4 -32.50 -29.28 8.63
CA GLN A 4 -32.28 -27.93 9.19
C GLN A 4 -30.90 -27.32 8.76
N ILE A 5 -29.90 -28.18 8.63
CA ILE A 5 -28.61 -27.76 8.01
C ILE A 5 -28.85 -27.47 6.53
N ARG A 6 -29.78 -28.17 5.90
CA ARG A 6 -30.19 -27.90 4.51
C ARG A 6 -30.83 -26.52 4.38
N ALA A 7 -31.73 -26.12 5.27
CA ALA A 7 -32.34 -24.79 5.29
C ALA A 7 -31.31 -23.68 5.45
N PHE A 8 -30.28 -23.84 6.29
CA PHE A 8 -29.20 -22.86 6.43
C PHE A 8 -28.30 -22.80 5.19
N ASN A 9 -28.04 -23.94 4.54
CA ASN A 9 -27.29 -23.97 3.28
C ASN A 9 -28.07 -23.27 2.15
N GLU A 10 -29.39 -23.43 2.11
CA GLU A 10 -30.28 -22.76 1.16
C GLU A 10 -30.26 -21.24 1.40
N LEU A 11 -30.34 -20.77 2.65
CA LEU A 11 -30.20 -19.35 3.00
C LEU A 11 -28.85 -18.79 2.56
N MET A 12 -27.73 -19.51 2.80
CA MET A 12 -26.41 -19.06 2.33
C MET A 12 -26.34 -18.95 0.81
N ALA A 13 -26.98 -19.86 0.09
CA ALA A 13 -27.02 -19.84 -1.38
C ALA A 13 -27.86 -18.66 -1.89
N GLU A 14 -29.05 -18.46 -1.33
CA GLU A 14 -29.94 -17.35 -1.68
C GLU A 14 -29.28 -15.99 -1.44
N VAL A 15 -28.73 -15.77 -0.25
CA VAL A 15 -28.02 -14.54 0.09
C VAL A 15 -26.80 -14.34 -0.80
N GLY A 16 -26.06 -15.39 -1.09
CA GLY A 16 -24.92 -15.35 -2.00
C GLY A 16 -25.31 -14.89 -3.41
N ASN A 17 -26.37 -15.48 -3.97
CA ASN A 17 -26.91 -15.12 -5.28
C ASN A 17 -27.48 -13.70 -5.29
N TYR A 18 -28.20 -13.31 -4.24
CA TYR A 18 -28.72 -11.95 -4.09
C TYR A 18 -27.60 -10.90 -4.13
N LEU A 19 -26.51 -11.14 -3.38
CA LEU A 19 -25.36 -10.23 -3.33
C LEU A 19 -24.61 -10.18 -4.67
N GLU A 20 -24.49 -11.27 -5.38
CA GLU A 20 -23.85 -11.32 -6.71
C GLU A 20 -24.70 -10.59 -7.75
N ASN A 21 -26.01 -10.81 -7.76
CA ASN A 21 -26.93 -10.17 -8.70
C ASN A 21 -27.16 -8.68 -8.43
N SER A 22 -26.98 -8.23 -7.18
CA SER A 22 -27.11 -6.82 -6.82
C SER A 22 -26.03 -5.93 -7.43
N HIS A 23 -24.98 -6.50 -8.02
CA HIS A 23 -23.78 -5.80 -8.52
C HIS A 23 -23.11 -4.85 -7.50
N ALA A 24 -23.56 -4.89 -6.25
CA ALA A 24 -23.10 -4.02 -5.17
C ALA A 24 -21.82 -4.52 -4.52
N TYR A 25 -21.54 -5.80 -4.67
CA TYR A 25 -20.38 -6.46 -4.05
C TYR A 25 -19.49 -7.10 -5.10
N SER A 26 -18.16 -7.00 -4.92
CA SER A 26 -17.23 -7.73 -5.77
C SER A 26 -17.32 -9.23 -5.47
N GLY A 27 -17.08 -10.10 -6.46
CA GLY A 27 -17.03 -11.56 -6.24
C GLY A 27 -16.06 -11.97 -5.13
N ASN A 28 -14.96 -11.23 -4.94
CA ASN A 28 -14.03 -11.44 -3.82
C ASN A 28 -14.68 -11.15 -2.46
N THR A 29 -15.55 -10.15 -2.38
CA THR A 29 -16.28 -9.80 -1.16
C THR A 29 -17.31 -10.87 -0.82
N VAL A 30 -18.11 -11.31 -1.80
CA VAL A 30 -19.09 -12.38 -1.62
C VAL A 30 -18.39 -13.69 -1.24
N GLY A 31 -17.26 -14.01 -1.89
CA GLY A 31 -16.44 -15.16 -1.53
C GLY A 31 -15.87 -15.10 -0.09
N ALA A 32 -15.55 -13.89 0.41
CA ALA A 32 -15.15 -13.71 1.80
C ALA A 32 -16.32 -13.93 2.78
N TYR A 33 -17.52 -13.45 2.45
CA TYR A 33 -18.73 -13.72 3.25
C TYR A 33 -19.06 -15.21 3.28
N ARG A 34 -19.05 -15.88 2.13
CA ARG A 34 -19.28 -17.35 2.06
C ARG A 34 -18.34 -18.13 2.98
N ARG A 35 -17.04 -17.76 3.05
CA ARG A 35 -16.11 -18.40 4.00
C ARG A 35 -16.48 -18.13 5.46
N GLY A 36 -16.95 -16.95 5.77
CA GLY A 36 -17.47 -16.60 7.09
C GLY A 36 -18.71 -17.42 7.46
N TRP A 37 -19.64 -17.60 6.53
CA TRP A 37 -20.85 -18.41 6.73
C TRP A 37 -20.56 -19.91 6.92
N LEU A 38 -19.52 -20.43 6.26
CA LEU A 38 -19.07 -21.80 6.50
C LEU A 38 -18.57 -21.98 7.94
N ARG A 39 -17.83 -21.02 8.49
CA ARG A 39 -17.40 -21.03 9.90
C ARG A 39 -18.60 -20.96 10.85
N LEU A 40 -19.58 -20.11 10.56
CA LEU A 40 -20.83 -20.04 11.32
C LEU A 40 -21.57 -21.38 11.29
N ARG A 41 -21.64 -22.04 10.13
CA ARG A 41 -22.23 -23.38 10.01
C ARG A 41 -21.51 -24.42 10.88
N GLU A 42 -20.15 -24.39 10.85
CA GLU A 42 -19.33 -25.27 11.70
C GLU A 42 -19.59 -25.02 13.18
N PHE A 43 -19.72 -23.77 13.59
CA PHE A 43 -20.08 -23.38 14.96
C PHE A 43 -21.47 -23.91 15.34
N MET A 44 -22.47 -23.76 14.46
CA MET A 44 -23.83 -24.30 14.71
C MET A 44 -23.82 -25.81 14.89
N VAL A 45 -23.12 -26.54 14.03
CA VAL A 45 -22.97 -27.99 14.10
C VAL A 45 -22.29 -28.42 15.40
N SER A 46 -21.19 -27.77 15.76
CA SER A 46 -20.41 -28.10 16.98
C SER A 46 -21.19 -27.85 18.28
N ASN A 47 -22.14 -26.90 18.26
CA ASN A 47 -22.94 -26.53 19.42
C ASN A 47 -24.37 -27.11 19.39
N GLY A 48 -24.69 -28.01 18.42
CA GLY A 48 -26.00 -28.63 18.30
C GLY A 48 -27.12 -27.63 17.95
N ILE A 49 -26.80 -26.46 17.40
CA ILE A 49 -27.75 -25.41 17.05
C ILE A 49 -28.47 -25.80 15.75
N GLN A 50 -29.78 -25.89 15.80
CA GLN A 50 -30.58 -26.40 14.69
C GLN A 50 -31.13 -25.31 13.79
N HIS A 51 -31.41 -24.12 14.33
CA HIS A 51 -31.99 -23.00 13.60
C HIS A 51 -31.10 -21.77 13.70
N TYR A 52 -30.91 -21.07 12.58
CA TYR A 52 -30.21 -19.82 12.54
C TYR A 52 -31.15 -18.64 12.82
N ASP A 53 -30.80 -17.81 13.78
CA ASP A 53 -31.48 -16.56 14.10
C ASP A 53 -30.48 -15.49 14.56
N GLN A 54 -30.98 -14.31 14.92
CA GLN A 54 -30.14 -13.22 15.41
C GLN A 54 -29.38 -13.59 16.70
N LYS A 55 -29.94 -14.44 17.57
CA LYS A 55 -29.26 -14.86 18.80
C LYS A 55 -28.05 -15.74 18.48
N VAL A 56 -28.18 -16.60 17.49
CA VAL A 56 -27.08 -17.45 17.00
C VAL A 56 -25.97 -16.58 16.36
N GLU A 57 -26.34 -15.54 15.61
CA GLU A 57 -25.36 -14.55 15.13
C GLU A 57 -24.56 -13.94 16.29
N GLU A 58 -25.25 -13.45 17.32
CA GLU A 58 -24.61 -12.82 18.47
C GLU A 58 -23.72 -13.81 19.24
N GLN A 59 -24.16 -15.04 19.43
CA GLN A 59 -23.37 -16.10 20.06
C GLN A 59 -22.11 -16.42 19.26
N PHE A 60 -22.23 -16.57 17.95
CA PHE A 60 -21.11 -16.81 17.08
C PHE A 60 -20.10 -15.66 17.08
N LEU A 61 -20.58 -14.42 16.99
CA LEU A 61 -19.70 -13.25 17.02
C LEU A 61 -18.99 -13.09 18.38
N ASN A 62 -19.70 -13.39 19.48
CA ASN A 62 -19.10 -13.42 20.81
C ASN A 62 -18.02 -14.50 20.92
N TYR A 63 -18.29 -15.70 20.42
CA TYR A 63 -17.33 -16.81 20.39
C TYR A 63 -16.08 -16.44 19.56
N GLU A 64 -16.26 -15.92 18.34
CA GLU A 64 -15.15 -15.54 17.46
C GLU A 64 -14.31 -14.38 18.00
N PHE A 65 -14.93 -13.50 18.79
CA PHE A 65 -14.28 -12.31 19.34
C PHE A 65 -14.05 -12.39 20.85
N GLU A 66 -14.15 -13.57 21.42
CA GLU A 66 -13.89 -13.81 22.84
C GLU A 66 -12.50 -13.30 23.26
N GLY A 67 -12.42 -12.64 24.39
CA GLY A 67 -11.18 -11.99 24.88
C GLY A 67 -10.79 -10.69 24.18
N ARG A 68 -11.63 -10.13 23.28
CA ARG A 68 -11.35 -8.91 22.51
C ARG A 68 -12.24 -7.71 22.83
N LYS A 69 -12.94 -7.73 23.96
CA LYS A 69 -13.79 -6.62 24.41
C LYS A 69 -12.98 -5.31 24.51
N GLY A 70 -13.48 -4.25 23.87
CA GLY A 70 -12.85 -2.92 23.88
C GLY A 70 -11.80 -2.66 22.80
N ARG A 71 -11.48 -3.61 21.93
CA ARG A 71 -10.54 -3.43 20.82
C ARG A 71 -11.27 -3.19 19.49
N LYS A 72 -10.73 -2.27 18.66
CA LYS A 72 -11.21 -2.08 17.29
C LYS A 72 -10.98 -3.35 16.47
N LEU A 73 -12.05 -3.87 15.86
CA LEU A 73 -12.01 -5.06 15.01
C LEU A 73 -11.06 -4.83 13.81
N SER A 74 -10.29 -5.84 13.47
CA SER A 74 -9.52 -5.88 12.23
C SER A 74 -10.44 -5.87 11.01
N LYS A 75 -9.92 -5.56 9.83
CA LYS A 75 -10.71 -5.61 8.58
C LYS A 75 -11.33 -7.00 8.34
N GLN A 76 -10.61 -8.07 8.64
CA GLN A 76 -11.12 -9.44 8.47
C GLN A 76 -12.25 -9.74 9.44
N GLU A 77 -12.14 -9.32 10.69
CA GLU A 77 -13.19 -9.45 11.71
C GLU A 77 -14.42 -8.62 11.36
N GLN A 78 -14.21 -7.40 10.82
CA GLN A 78 -15.30 -6.58 10.30
C GLN A 78 -16.00 -7.24 9.11
N PHE A 79 -15.25 -7.91 8.21
CA PHE A 79 -15.83 -8.67 7.10
C PHE A 79 -16.65 -9.85 7.60
N LEU A 80 -16.16 -10.59 8.60
CA LEU A 80 -16.90 -11.69 9.20
C LEU A 80 -18.20 -11.19 9.82
N ALA A 81 -18.15 -10.19 10.69
CA ALA A 81 -19.33 -9.62 11.33
C ALA A 81 -20.33 -9.02 10.32
N ASN A 82 -19.85 -8.35 9.28
CA ASN A 82 -20.71 -7.80 8.25
C ASN A 82 -21.35 -8.91 7.39
N GLY A 83 -20.61 -9.99 7.12
CA GLY A 83 -21.13 -11.12 6.36
C GLY A 83 -22.25 -11.86 7.10
N THR A 84 -22.08 -12.11 8.40
CA THR A 84 -23.10 -12.78 9.22
C THR A 84 -24.36 -11.92 9.36
N ARG A 85 -24.21 -10.61 9.61
CA ARG A 85 -25.33 -9.67 9.65
C ARG A 85 -26.17 -9.65 8.36
N LYS A 86 -25.55 -9.92 7.19
CA LYS A 86 -26.28 -9.99 5.92
C LYS A 86 -27.21 -11.21 5.85
N LEU A 87 -26.88 -12.33 6.50
CA LEU A 87 -27.79 -13.45 6.61
C LEU A 87 -29.02 -13.10 7.45
N THR A 88 -28.80 -12.51 8.63
CA THR A 88 -29.88 -12.10 9.54
C THR A 88 -30.77 -11.02 8.91
N GLU A 89 -30.16 -10.04 8.23
CA GLU A 89 -30.89 -8.98 7.54
C GLU A 89 -31.79 -9.55 6.42
N PHE A 90 -31.24 -10.44 5.60
CA PHE A 90 -32.00 -11.09 4.52
C PHE A 90 -33.10 -12.00 5.05
N GLN A 91 -32.82 -12.81 6.08
CA GLN A 91 -33.81 -13.68 6.71
C GLN A 91 -35.00 -12.91 7.28
N SER A 92 -34.75 -11.72 7.85
CA SER A 92 -35.79 -10.92 8.49
C SER A 92 -36.59 -10.05 7.50
N THR A 93 -36.00 -9.61 6.40
CA THR A 93 -36.59 -8.61 5.51
C THR A 93 -36.74 -9.05 4.05
N GLY A 94 -36.17 -10.18 3.67
CA GLY A 94 -36.06 -10.63 2.27
C GLY A 94 -35.16 -9.75 1.41
N GLN A 95 -34.58 -8.68 1.98
CA GLN A 95 -33.74 -7.72 1.29
C GLN A 95 -32.48 -7.40 2.11
N ILE A 96 -31.43 -7.01 1.44
CA ILE A 96 -30.21 -6.54 2.09
C ILE A 96 -30.09 -5.05 1.81
N LYS A 97 -30.05 -4.22 2.84
CA LYS A 97 -29.68 -2.83 2.71
C LYS A 97 -28.27 -2.76 2.13
N VAL A 98 -28.18 -2.41 0.87
CA VAL A 98 -26.91 -2.14 0.23
C VAL A 98 -26.34 -0.93 0.94
N PRO A 99 -25.17 -1.01 1.58
CA PRO A 99 -24.54 0.18 2.11
C PRO A 99 -24.41 1.17 0.95
N ASN A 100 -24.54 2.47 1.24
CA ASN A 100 -24.16 3.50 0.28
C ASN A 100 -22.76 3.14 -0.22
N LEU A 101 -22.72 2.44 -1.34
CA LEU A 101 -21.49 1.99 -1.95
C LEU A 101 -20.62 3.22 -2.14
N PRO A 102 -19.31 3.10 -1.82
CA PRO A 102 -18.38 3.98 -2.53
C PRO A 102 -18.69 3.73 -4.01
N PRO A 103 -18.97 4.78 -4.79
CA PRO A 103 -19.52 4.63 -6.14
C PRO A 103 -18.74 3.54 -6.86
N VAL A 104 -19.47 2.58 -7.43
CA VAL A 104 -19.00 1.66 -8.49
C VAL A 104 -17.93 2.42 -9.22
N LYS A 105 -16.73 1.84 -9.45
CA LYS A 105 -15.61 2.50 -10.16
C LYS A 105 -16.19 3.59 -11.05
N VAL A 106 -16.27 4.81 -10.53
CA VAL A 106 -16.89 5.90 -11.27
C VAL A 106 -16.06 5.96 -12.52
N HIS A 107 -16.63 5.57 -13.64
CA HIS A 107 -16.02 5.85 -14.91
C HIS A 107 -15.91 7.36 -14.91
N LEU A 108 -14.70 7.87 -14.68
CA LEU A 108 -14.45 9.30 -14.65
C LEU A 108 -14.77 9.81 -16.05
N VAL A 109 -16.00 10.29 -16.22
CA VAL A 109 -16.50 10.77 -17.50
C VAL A 109 -16.17 12.25 -17.58
N PHE A 110 -15.39 12.61 -18.56
CA PHE A 110 -14.95 13.99 -18.81
C PHE A 110 -15.82 14.60 -19.90
N ASN A 111 -16.95 15.16 -19.52
CA ASN A 111 -17.88 15.79 -20.45
C ASN A 111 -17.60 17.28 -20.60
N GLY A 112 -18.03 17.81 -21.75
CA GLY A 112 -17.94 19.23 -22.09
C GLY A 112 -16.55 19.70 -22.49
N VAL A 113 -16.43 20.95 -22.87
CA VAL A 113 -15.21 21.56 -23.42
C VAL A 113 -14.01 21.43 -22.46
N LEU A 114 -14.25 21.63 -21.16
CA LEU A 114 -13.21 21.47 -20.14
C LEU A 114 -12.80 19.99 -19.98
N GLY A 115 -13.77 19.06 -20.06
CA GLY A 115 -13.50 17.63 -20.00
C GLY A 115 -12.61 17.16 -21.16
N GLU A 116 -12.90 17.60 -22.37
CA GLU A 116 -12.08 17.32 -23.56
C GLU A 116 -10.66 17.90 -23.44
N ALA A 117 -10.53 19.11 -22.90
CA ALA A 117 -9.23 19.72 -22.66
C ALA A 117 -8.39 18.93 -21.63
N ILE A 118 -9.05 18.37 -20.60
CA ILE A 118 -8.39 17.49 -19.62
C ILE A 118 -7.91 16.19 -20.30
N ILE A 119 -8.72 15.58 -21.17
CA ILE A 119 -8.31 14.38 -21.90
C ILE A 119 -7.08 14.68 -22.77
N ARG A 120 -7.09 15.77 -23.54
CA ARG A 120 -5.94 16.21 -24.36
C ARG A 120 -4.68 16.43 -23.51
N TYR A 121 -4.84 17.05 -22.35
CA TYR A 121 -3.72 17.22 -21.42
C TYR A 121 -3.16 15.89 -20.89
N LEU A 122 -4.04 14.95 -20.55
CA LEU A 122 -3.62 13.63 -20.07
C LEU A 122 -2.88 12.84 -21.16
N ASP A 123 -3.32 12.97 -22.42
CA ASP A 123 -2.65 12.36 -23.57
C ASP A 123 -1.29 13.04 -23.84
N TYR A 124 -1.23 14.36 -23.76
CA TYR A 124 0.04 15.10 -23.80
C TYR A 124 1.03 14.58 -22.73
N LYS A 125 0.57 14.44 -21.49
CA LYS A 125 1.39 13.89 -20.39
C LYS A 125 1.84 12.46 -20.63
N ARG A 126 1.02 11.66 -21.30
CA ARG A 126 1.34 10.27 -21.64
C ARG A 126 2.39 10.18 -22.74
N VAL A 127 2.22 10.95 -23.80
CA VAL A 127 3.05 10.85 -25.02
C VAL A 127 4.34 11.64 -24.84
N GLU A 128 4.25 12.93 -24.53
CA GLU A 128 5.41 13.84 -24.50
C GLU A 128 6.24 13.68 -23.22
N GLU A 129 5.58 13.57 -22.06
CA GLU A 129 6.30 13.45 -20.78
C GLU A 129 6.46 11.99 -20.31
N ARG A 130 5.96 11.02 -21.08
CA ARG A 130 6.06 9.57 -20.80
C ARG A 130 5.68 9.20 -19.36
N LEU A 131 4.63 9.86 -18.83
CA LEU A 131 4.16 9.57 -17.48
C LEU A 131 3.66 8.13 -17.35
N SER A 132 4.01 7.47 -16.25
CA SER A 132 3.53 6.12 -15.95
C SER A 132 1.99 6.11 -15.78
N ASN A 133 1.35 4.98 -16.10
CA ASN A 133 -0.10 4.80 -15.96
C ASN A 133 -0.61 5.09 -14.55
N ILE A 134 0.16 4.75 -13.52
CA ILE A 134 -0.18 5.05 -12.12
C ILE A 134 -0.26 6.55 -11.88
N ARG A 135 0.69 7.30 -12.43
CA ARG A 135 0.74 8.75 -12.28
C ARG A 135 -0.35 9.43 -13.09
N LEU A 136 -0.61 8.96 -14.31
CA LEU A 136 -1.76 9.40 -15.12
C LEU A 136 -3.09 9.17 -14.40
N HIS A 137 -3.24 8.03 -13.73
CA HIS A 137 -4.44 7.76 -12.93
C HIS A 137 -4.60 8.78 -11.78
N CYS A 138 -3.53 9.16 -11.11
CA CYS A 138 -3.58 10.22 -10.09
C CYS A 138 -3.97 11.58 -10.68
N TYR A 139 -3.37 11.96 -11.82
CA TYR A 139 -3.72 13.19 -12.55
C TYR A 139 -5.20 13.20 -12.95
N ARG A 140 -5.67 12.09 -13.52
CA ARG A 140 -7.06 11.90 -13.94
C ARG A 140 -8.03 12.12 -12.78
N ARG A 141 -7.75 11.57 -11.60
CA ARG A 141 -8.59 11.77 -10.41
C ARG A 141 -8.56 13.20 -9.89
N CYS A 142 -7.41 13.84 -9.89
CA CYS A 142 -7.27 15.23 -9.45
C CYS A 142 -8.05 16.18 -10.36
N LEU A 143 -7.90 16.02 -11.67
CA LEU A 143 -8.57 16.89 -12.66
C LEU A 143 -10.06 16.61 -12.77
N PHE A 144 -10.48 15.37 -12.53
CA PHE A 144 -11.91 15.06 -12.44
C PHE A 144 -12.59 15.82 -11.30
N ARG A 145 -11.98 15.87 -10.11
CA ARG A 145 -12.50 16.68 -8.99
C ARG A 145 -12.60 18.17 -9.34
N PHE A 146 -11.63 18.68 -10.08
CA PHE A 146 -11.70 20.06 -10.55
C PHE A 146 -12.82 20.26 -11.56
N LEU A 147 -13.01 19.34 -12.50
CA LEU A 147 -14.13 19.37 -13.46
C LEU A 147 -15.49 19.33 -12.74
N GLU A 148 -15.67 18.44 -11.76
CA GLU A 148 -16.88 18.38 -10.95
C GLU A 148 -17.16 19.71 -10.23
N TYR A 149 -16.11 20.33 -9.66
CA TYR A 149 -16.21 21.64 -9.05
C TYR A 149 -16.66 22.71 -10.05
N CYS A 150 -16.04 22.76 -11.23
CA CYS A 150 -16.39 23.70 -12.28
C CYS A 150 -17.86 23.53 -12.73
N ASN A 151 -18.29 22.29 -12.98
CA ASN A 151 -19.67 21.98 -13.36
C ASN A 151 -20.67 22.40 -12.28
N LYS A 152 -20.39 22.14 -11.01
CA LYS A 152 -21.24 22.55 -9.88
C LYS A 152 -21.36 24.05 -9.76
N ASN A 153 -20.31 24.80 -10.08
CA ASN A 153 -20.27 26.25 -9.99
C ASN A 153 -20.58 26.95 -11.33
N LYS A 154 -21.08 26.20 -12.33
CA LYS A 154 -21.47 26.71 -13.66
C LYS A 154 -20.31 27.38 -14.42
N VAL A 155 -19.07 27.00 -14.16
CA VAL A 155 -17.87 27.40 -14.94
C VAL A 155 -17.77 26.42 -16.11
N LEU A 156 -18.43 26.72 -17.22
CA LEU A 156 -18.59 25.80 -18.35
C LEU A 156 -17.58 26.05 -19.46
N ALA A 157 -17.16 27.30 -19.66
CA ALA A 157 -16.13 27.64 -20.65
C ALA A 157 -14.75 27.71 -20.03
N ILE A 158 -13.72 27.31 -20.79
CA ILE A 158 -12.33 27.37 -20.30
C ILE A 158 -11.91 28.81 -20.00
N ARG A 159 -12.39 29.77 -20.80
CA ARG A 159 -12.11 31.21 -20.62
C ARG A 159 -12.62 31.78 -19.30
N ASP A 160 -13.61 31.12 -18.67
CA ASP A 160 -14.18 31.53 -17.39
C ASP A 160 -13.32 31.10 -16.19
N ILE A 161 -12.27 30.33 -16.46
CA ILE A 161 -11.31 29.91 -15.44
C ILE A 161 -10.32 31.03 -15.21
N ASP A 162 -10.48 31.72 -14.10
CA ASP A 162 -9.58 32.75 -13.61
C ASP A 162 -8.90 32.35 -12.28
N LEU A 163 -8.08 33.24 -11.74
CA LEU A 163 -7.43 33.00 -10.46
C LEU A 163 -8.43 32.89 -9.30
N ALA A 164 -9.54 33.62 -9.35
CA ALA A 164 -10.56 33.59 -8.30
C ALA A 164 -11.25 32.21 -8.24
N VAL A 165 -11.60 31.65 -9.39
CA VAL A 165 -12.17 30.28 -9.50
C VAL A 165 -11.18 29.24 -8.95
N LEU A 166 -9.90 29.36 -9.31
CA LEU A 166 -8.86 28.44 -8.84
C LEU A 166 -8.69 28.50 -7.31
N LEU A 167 -8.63 29.70 -6.74
CA LEU A 167 -8.49 29.89 -5.29
C LEU A 167 -9.73 29.41 -4.53
N LYS A 168 -10.92 29.67 -5.05
CA LYS A 168 -12.17 29.13 -4.48
C LYS A 168 -12.16 27.60 -4.47
N TYR A 169 -11.76 26.95 -5.58
CA TYR A 169 -11.60 25.49 -5.63
C TYR A 169 -10.59 24.99 -4.58
N ILE A 170 -9.44 25.63 -4.49
CA ILE A 170 -8.38 25.24 -3.53
C ILE A 170 -8.91 25.30 -2.09
N ASN A 171 -9.71 26.30 -1.75
CA ASN A 171 -10.31 26.44 -0.43
C ASN A 171 -11.35 25.36 -0.10
N THR A 172 -11.90 24.67 -1.12
CA THR A 172 -12.77 23.51 -0.89
C THR A 172 -12.02 22.21 -0.58
N LEU A 173 -10.69 22.21 -0.69
CA LEU A 173 -9.88 21.01 -0.47
C LEU A 173 -9.65 20.80 1.05
N ASP A 174 -10.61 20.16 1.71
CA ASP A 174 -10.47 19.72 3.12
C ASP A 174 -9.68 18.41 3.19
N CYS A 175 -8.35 18.50 3.04
CA CYS A 175 -7.46 17.36 3.14
C CYS A 175 -6.05 17.77 3.59
N GLY A 176 -5.32 16.82 4.17
CA GLY A 176 -3.97 17.07 4.68
C GLY A 176 -2.97 17.51 3.59
N LYS A 177 -1.96 18.29 3.98
CA LYS A 177 -0.94 18.87 3.06
C LYS A 177 -0.33 17.86 2.09
N THR A 178 -0.12 16.61 2.54
CA THR A 178 0.43 15.53 1.71
C THR A 178 -0.47 15.12 0.53
N VAL A 179 -1.76 15.41 0.62
CA VAL A 179 -2.76 15.16 -0.44
C VAL A 179 -2.98 16.42 -1.28
N VAL A 180 -3.03 17.59 -0.65
CA VAL A 180 -3.24 18.88 -1.33
C VAL A 180 -2.10 19.19 -2.29
N VAL A 181 -0.83 19.03 -1.88
CA VAL A 181 0.33 19.40 -2.70
C VAL A 181 0.37 18.71 -4.08
N PRO A 182 0.16 17.39 -4.20
CA PRO A 182 0.02 16.73 -5.50
C PRO A 182 -1.15 17.25 -6.34
N ILE A 183 -2.29 17.58 -5.71
CA ILE A 183 -3.45 18.14 -6.41
C ILE A 183 -3.08 19.50 -7.02
N LEU A 184 -2.50 20.41 -6.22
CA LEU A 184 -2.07 21.72 -6.69
C LEU A 184 -0.99 21.64 -7.76
N SER A 185 -0.06 20.69 -7.64
CA SER A 185 0.96 20.46 -8.66
C SER A 185 0.34 20.03 -9.99
N THR A 186 -0.65 19.13 -9.94
CA THR A 186 -1.39 18.67 -11.13
C THR A 186 -2.19 19.82 -11.75
N LEU A 187 -2.92 20.55 -10.91
CA LEU A 187 -3.72 21.70 -11.35
C LEU A 187 -2.85 22.78 -12.00
N ARG A 188 -1.73 23.12 -11.37
CA ARG A 188 -0.77 24.10 -11.91
C ARG A 188 -0.24 23.66 -13.28
N GLY A 189 0.10 22.39 -13.43
CA GLY A 189 0.54 21.84 -14.72
C GLY A 189 -0.55 21.92 -15.79
N PHE A 190 -1.79 21.67 -15.43
CA PHE A 190 -2.93 21.75 -16.34
C PHE A 190 -3.23 23.19 -16.76
N ILE A 191 -3.29 24.13 -15.83
CA ILE A 191 -3.52 25.55 -16.13
C ILE A 191 -2.40 26.13 -17.02
N LYS A 192 -1.14 25.77 -16.72
CA LYS A 192 -0.01 26.16 -17.58
C LYS A 192 -0.11 25.58 -19.00
N TYR A 193 -0.64 24.35 -19.13
CA TYR A 193 -0.89 23.72 -20.42
C TYR A 193 -1.98 24.47 -21.18
N LEU A 194 -3.12 24.79 -20.54
CA LEU A 194 -4.19 25.57 -21.17
C LEU A 194 -3.71 26.93 -21.67
N PHE A 195 -2.88 27.64 -20.87
CA PHE A 195 -2.27 28.89 -21.28
C PHE A 195 -1.34 28.72 -22.51
N LYS A 196 -0.53 27.69 -22.53
CA LYS A 196 0.35 27.38 -23.67
C LYS A 196 -0.42 27.02 -24.96
N GLN A 197 -1.64 26.52 -24.81
CA GLN A 197 -2.55 26.22 -25.92
C GLN A 197 -3.45 27.41 -26.30
N GLU A 198 -3.15 28.61 -25.76
CA GLU A 198 -3.89 29.86 -26.00
C GLU A 198 -5.39 29.77 -25.63
N LEU A 199 -5.75 28.83 -24.76
CA LEU A 199 -7.12 28.64 -24.28
C LEU A 199 -7.43 29.53 -23.07
N LEU A 200 -6.43 30.14 -22.44
CA LEU A 200 -6.55 31.09 -21.33
C LEU A 200 -5.86 32.41 -21.69
N ILE A 201 -6.46 33.51 -21.25
CA ILE A 201 -5.97 34.88 -21.51
C ILE A 201 -4.65 35.15 -20.76
N ALA A 202 -4.46 34.54 -19.57
CA ALA A 202 -3.28 34.74 -18.72
C ALA A 202 -2.80 33.44 -18.07
N ASP A 203 -1.52 33.41 -17.70
CA ASP A 203 -0.92 32.27 -16.96
C ASP A 203 -1.27 32.34 -15.46
N TYR A 204 -2.46 31.87 -15.11
CA TYR A 204 -2.90 31.76 -13.71
C TYR A 204 -2.16 30.69 -12.90
N SER A 205 -1.34 29.87 -13.53
CA SER A 205 -0.59 28.81 -12.83
C SER A 205 0.36 29.35 -11.76
N LYS A 206 0.84 30.59 -11.95
CA LYS A 206 1.74 31.29 -11.02
C LYS A 206 1.05 31.70 -9.73
N GLY A 207 -0.26 31.99 -9.78
CA GLY A 207 -1.09 32.37 -8.63
C GLY A 207 -1.51 31.16 -7.76
N ILE A 208 -1.32 29.92 -8.20
CA ILE A 208 -1.64 28.74 -7.42
C ILE A 208 -0.60 28.57 -6.29
N PRO A 209 -1.01 28.53 -4.99
CA PRO A 209 -0.11 28.45 -3.85
C PRO A 209 0.86 27.27 -3.92
N LYS A 210 2.13 27.53 -3.59
CA LYS A 210 3.14 26.48 -3.40
C LYS A 210 3.31 26.19 -1.92
N TYR A 211 2.70 25.12 -1.46
CA TYR A 211 2.94 24.68 -0.08
C TYR A 211 4.28 23.95 0.01
N ARG A 212 5.17 24.48 0.82
CA ARG A 212 6.35 23.73 1.24
C ARG A 212 5.88 22.69 2.27
N ILE A 213 6.00 21.41 1.92
CA ILE A 213 5.85 20.35 2.92
C ILE A 213 7.12 20.43 3.77
N VAL A 214 7.08 21.24 4.83
CA VAL A 214 8.06 21.15 5.92
C VAL A 214 7.59 19.99 6.80
N ASP A 215 7.51 18.81 6.19
CA ASP A 215 7.37 17.61 6.99
C ASP A 215 8.75 17.33 7.56
N GLN A 216 8.85 17.30 8.88
CA GLN A 216 9.89 16.49 9.49
C GLN A 216 9.52 15.04 9.12
N PRO A 217 10.14 14.45 8.10
CA PRO A 217 9.77 13.12 7.68
C PRO A 217 10.00 12.23 8.90
N LYS A 218 9.00 11.42 9.25
CA LYS A 218 9.13 10.42 10.30
C LYS A 218 10.45 9.67 10.08
N LEU A 219 11.16 9.42 11.16
CA LEU A 219 12.42 8.66 11.10
C LEU A 219 12.20 7.34 10.33
N PRO A 220 13.22 6.83 9.64
CA PRO A 220 13.16 5.53 9.00
C PRO A 220 12.71 4.46 10.00
N SER A 221 11.82 3.58 9.58
CA SER A 221 11.46 2.41 10.37
C SER A 221 12.47 1.31 10.08
N THR A 222 13.49 1.19 10.92
CA THR A 222 14.53 0.17 10.82
C THR A 222 14.29 -0.95 11.81
N TYR A 223 14.83 -2.11 11.51
CA TYR A 223 14.79 -3.33 12.31
C TYR A 223 16.22 -3.83 12.50
N SER A 224 16.53 -4.31 13.69
CA SER A 224 17.85 -4.85 14.02
C SER A 224 18.17 -6.11 13.19
N LYS A 225 19.43 -6.47 13.12
CA LYS A 225 19.88 -7.71 12.46
C LYS A 225 19.15 -8.92 13.04
N GLY A 226 19.02 -9.01 14.38
CA GLY A 226 18.33 -10.11 15.05
C GLY A 226 16.83 -10.17 14.72
N GLU A 227 16.14 -9.01 14.62
CA GLU A 227 14.73 -8.97 14.20
C GLU A 227 14.56 -9.45 12.75
N ILE A 228 15.48 -9.10 11.86
CA ILE A 228 15.45 -9.54 10.46
C ILE A 228 15.71 -11.04 10.34
N GLU A 229 16.70 -11.58 11.07
CA GLU A 229 16.94 -13.03 11.09
C GLU A 229 15.74 -13.79 11.66
N LYS A 230 15.14 -13.29 12.74
CA LYS A 230 13.89 -13.84 13.29
C LYS A 230 12.75 -13.83 12.29
N LEU A 231 12.64 -12.75 11.48
CA LEU A 231 11.65 -12.66 10.41
C LEU A 231 11.89 -13.71 9.33
N ILE A 232 13.14 -13.87 8.88
CA ILE A 232 13.52 -14.87 7.87
C ILE A 232 13.25 -16.29 8.39
N ALA A 233 13.65 -16.59 9.63
CA ALA A 233 13.43 -17.88 10.25
C ALA A 233 11.95 -18.25 10.47
N SER A 234 11.07 -17.26 10.59
CA SER A 234 9.64 -17.49 10.77
C SER A 234 8.93 -18.04 9.53
N VAL A 235 9.59 -18.02 8.37
CA VAL A 235 8.99 -18.46 7.11
C VAL A 235 9.11 -19.97 7.00
N GLU A 236 7.97 -20.63 7.04
CA GLU A 236 7.86 -22.06 6.83
C GLU A 236 8.14 -22.40 5.35
N ARG A 237 8.94 -23.45 5.08
CA ARG A 237 9.45 -23.82 3.74
C ARG A 237 9.01 -25.20 3.25
N SER A 238 8.15 -25.90 3.99
CA SER A 238 7.67 -27.22 3.57
C SER A 238 6.68 -27.12 2.40
N SER A 239 5.94 -26.03 2.32
CA SER A 239 4.95 -25.81 1.27
C SER A 239 5.50 -25.08 0.06
N PRO A 240 4.94 -25.28 -1.16
CA PRO A 240 5.30 -24.53 -2.36
C PRO A 240 5.23 -23.00 -2.17
N ILE A 241 4.18 -22.54 -1.48
CA ILE A 241 3.97 -21.13 -1.16
C ILE A 241 5.05 -20.64 -0.19
N GLY A 242 5.41 -21.45 0.79
CA GLY A 242 6.45 -21.15 1.75
C GLY A 242 7.81 -20.96 1.09
N LYS A 243 8.22 -21.88 0.20
CA LYS A 243 9.47 -21.77 -0.58
C LYS A 243 9.52 -20.48 -1.41
N ARG A 244 8.45 -20.17 -2.13
CA ARG A 244 8.31 -18.91 -2.88
C ARG A 244 8.47 -17.69 -1.97
N ASN A 245 7.71 -17.66 -0.87
CA ASN A 245 7.68 -16.53 0.03
C ASN A 245 9.04 -16.33 0.74
N TYR A 246 9.76 -17.42 1.03
CA TYR A 246 11.10 -17.39 1.59
C TYR A 246 12.09 -16.72 0.64
N ALA A 247 12.12 -17.11 -0.64
CA ALA A 247 12.98 -16.47 -1.65
C ALA A 247 12.64 -14.97 -1.82
N ILE A 248 11.36 -14.61 -1.83
CA ILE A 248 10.90 -13.22 -1.90
C ILE A 248 11.41 -12.41 -0.70
N ILE A 249 11.33 -12.96 0.50
CA ILE A 249 11.75 -12.29 1.74
C ILE A 249 13.26 -12.11 1.76
N LEU A 250 14.03 -13.09 1.31
CA LEU A 250 15.49 -12.96 1.20
C LEU A 250 15.90 -11.87 0.22
N LEU A 251 15.28 -11.80 -0.97
CA LEU A 251 15.51 -10.71 -1.93
C LEU A 251 15.23 -9.33 -1.32
N ALA A 252 14.19 -9.21 -0.52
CA ALA A 252 13.84 -7.95 0.14
C ALA A 252 14.78 -7.62 1.32
N ALA A 253 15.21 -8.62 2.10
CA ALA A 253 15.98 -8.43 3.34
C ALA A 253 17.49 -8.35 3.09
N ARG A 254 18.02 -9.19 2.19
CA ARG A 254 19.45 -9.28 1.89
C ARG A 254 19.91 -8.27 0.84
N LEU A 255 19.09 -8.10 -0.22
CA LEU A 255 19.44 -7.25 -1.35
C LEU A 255 18.66 -5.93 -1.34
N GLY A 256 17.69 -5.77 -0.47
CA GLY A 256 16.89 -4.56 -0.37
C GLY A 256 16.08 -4.22 -1.63
N LEU A 257 15.76 -5.19 -2.47
CA LEU A 257 15.01 -4.97 -3.70
C LEU A 257 13.61 -4.39 -3.41
N ARG A 258 13.15 -3.52 -4.30
CA ARG A 258 11.79 -2.97 -4.18
C ARG A 258 10.75 -4.04 -4.50
N ALA A 259 9.59 -3.97 -3.86
CA ALA A 259 8.49 -4.90 -4.10
C ALA A 259 8.08 -5.01 -5.58
N SER A 260 8.17 -3.90 -6.34
CA SER A 260 7.89 -3.88 -7.78
C SER A 260 8.91 -4.67 -8.59
N ASP A 261 10.18 -4.61 -8.18
CA ASP A 261 11.29 -5.23 -8.89
C ASP A 261 11.29 -6.74 -8.60
N ILE A 262 11.03 -7.14 -7.34
CA ILE A 262 10.83 -8.55 -6.97
C ILE A 262 9.64 -9.16 -7.71
N ALA A 263 8.50 -8.45 -7.79
CA ALA A 263 7.30 -8.95 -8.44
C ALA A 263 7.49 -9.21 -9.94
N ARG A 264 8.43 -8.53 -10.57
CA ARG A 264 8.72 -8.61 -12.01
C ARG A 264 10.09 -9.23 -12.33
N LEU A 265 10.73 -9.83 -11.35
CA LEU A 265 12.02 -10.50 -11.55
C LEU A 265 11.86 -11.64 -12.54
N LYS A 266 12.66 -11.62 -13.61
CA LYS A 266 12.65 -12.60 -14.70
C LYS A 266 13.82 -13.55 -14.61
N PHE A 267 13.73 -14.69 -15.32
CA PHE A 267 14.86 -15.60 -15.47
C PHE A 267 16.08 -14.92 -16.08
N SER A 268 15.87 -14.07 -17.10
CA SER A 268 16.94 -13.31 -17.76
C SER A 268 17.67 -12.30 -16.87
N ASN A 269 17.15 -12.04 -15.67
CA ASN A 269 17.80 -11.16 -14.70
C ASN A 269 18.80 -11.90 -13.79
N LEU A 270 18.85 -13.24 -13.85
CA LEU A 270 19.72 -14.04 -13.00
C LEU A 270 20.87 -14.59 -13.85
N HIS A 271 22.07 -14.16 -13.54
CA HIS A 271 23.31 -14.60 -14.20
C HIS A 271 24.05 -15.53 -13.24
N TRP A 272 23.79 -16.84 -13.39
CA TRP A 272 24.32 -17.86 -12.50
C TRP A 272 25.85 -18.00 -12.58
N ASP A 273 26.39 -17.84 -13.79
CA ASP A 273 27.83 -17.96 -14.06
C ASP A 273 28.64 -16.85 -13.39
N THR A 274 28.11 -15.63 -13.39
CA THR A 274 28.73 -14.46 -12.75
C THR A 274 28.25 -14.23 -11.32
N SER A 275 27.28 -15.03 -10.86
CA SER A 275 26.63 -14.85 -9.56
C SER A 275 26.09 -13.42 -9.37
N THR A 276 25.39 -12.87 -10.38
CA THR A 276 24.81 -11.52 -10.34
C THR A 276 23.31 -11.53 -10.63
N ILE A 277 22.63 -10.49 -10.13
CA ILE A 277 21.26 -10.13 -10.48
C ILE A 277 21.31 -8.77 -11.16
N GLU A 278 20.83 -8.71 -12.40
CA GLU A 278 20.79 -7.49 -13.21
C GLU A 278 19.35 -7.13 -13.54
N ILE A 279 18.91 -5.98 -13.05
CA ILE A 279 17.53 -5.50 -13.23
C ILE A 279 17.48 -4.06 -13.66
N GLU A 280 16.54 -3.74 -14.55
CA GLU A 280 16.07 -2.39 -14.73
C GLU A 280 14.96 -2.09 -13.72
N GLN A 281 15.19 -1.16 -12.82
CA GLN A 281 14.26 -0.84 -11.75
C GLN A 281 12.95 -0.26 -12.29
N VAL A 282 11.83 -0.90 -12.02
CA VAL A 282 10.48 -0.51 -12.51
C VAL A 282 10.12 0.95 -12.18
N LYS A 283 10.59 1.47 -11.04
CA LYS A 283 10.23 2.84 -10.60
C LYS A 283 11.11 3.92 -11.22
N THR A 284 12.36 3.65 -11.49
CA THR A 284 13.37 4.67 -11.84
C THR A 284 13.94 4.50 -13.23
N GLY A 285 13.75 3.32 -13.87
CA GLY A 285 14.42 2.96 -15.10
C GLY A 285 15.94 2.84 -14.96
N LYS A 286 16.48 2.87 -13.74
CA LYS A 286 17.92 2.73 -13.51
C LYS A 286 18.30 1.26 -13.50
N GLU A 287 19.34 0.94 -14.22
CA GLU A 287 19.98 -0.36 -14.14
C GLU A 287 20.60 -0.59 -12.77
N LEU A 288 20.48 -1.79 -12.22
CA LEU A 288 20.99 -2.19 -10.92
C LEU A 288 21.57 -3.59 -11.03
N ILE A 289 22.84 -3.69 -10.74
CA ILE A 289 23.59 -4.96 -10.68
C ILE A 289 23.93 -5.24 -9.23
N LEU A 290 23.53 -6.41 -8.74
CA LEU A 290 23.77 -6.84 -7.36
C LEU A 290 24.37 -8.25 -7.35
N PRO A 291 25.18 -8.60 -6.34
CA PRO A 291 25.63 -9.97 -6.17
C PRO A 291 24.44 -10.90 -5.86
N LEU A 292 24.39 -12.05 -6.49
CA LEU A 292 23.48 -13.14 -6.13
C LEU A 292 24.07 -13.90 -4.95
N LEU A 293 23.67 -13.52 -3.75
CA LEU A 293 24.14 -14.16 -2.53
C LEU A 293 23.74 -15.64 -2.48
N PRO A 294 24.58 -16.53 -1.93
CA PRO A 294 24.33 -17.98 -1.91
C PRO A 294 22.99 -18.37 -1.28
N ASP A 295 22.60 -17.74 -0.17
CA ASP A 295 21.33 -18.01 0.49
C ASP A 295 20.13 -17.59 -0.36
N VAL A 296 20.23 -16.48 -1.09
CA VAL A 296 19.21 -16.00 -2.04
C VAL A 296 19.12 -16.92 -3.25
N GLY A 297 20.25 -17.26 -3.86
CA GLY A 297 20.33 -18.15 -5.02
C GLY A 297 19.76 -19.54 -4.71
N ASN A 298 20.17 -20.15 -3.61
CA ASN A 298 19.67 -21.45 -3.17
C ASN A 298 18.15 -21.43 -2.90
N ALA A 299 17.62 -20.36 -2.31
CA ALA A 299 16.19 -20.22 -2.07
C ALA A 299 15.40 -20.09 -3.38
N ILE A 300 15.94 -19.38 -4.37
CA ILE A 300 15.34 -19.29 -5.69
C ILE A 300 15.34 -20.66 -6.38
N ILE A 301 16.47 -21.38 -6.37
CA ILE A 301 16.60 -22.73 -6.94
C ILE A 301 15.62 -23.69 -6.27
N ASP A 302 15.51 -23.68 -4.93
CA ASP A 302 14.59 -24.54 -4.19
C ASP A 302 13.12 -24.28 -4.61
N TYR A 303 12.76 -23.01 -4.77
CA TYR A 303 11.43 -22.64 -5.29
C TYR A 303 11.23 -23.14 -6.74
N LEU A 304 12.19 -22.90 -7.63
CA LEU A 304 12.08 -23.25 -9.03
C LEU A 304 11.97 -24.78 -9.25
N LYS A 305 12.78 -25.56 -8.51
CA LYS A 305 12.81 -27.01 -8.64
C LYS A 305 11.59 -27.71 -8.05
N TYR A 306 11.10 -27.23 -6.88
CA TYR A 306 10.19 -28.01 -6.06
C TYR A 306 8.83 -27.34 -5.82
N ALA A 307 8.65 -26.10 -6.27
CA ALA A 307 7.45 -25.35 -5.90
C ALA A 307 6.82 -24.51 -7.01
N ARG A 308 7.59 -24.08 -8.00
CA ARG A 308 7.07 -23.26 -9.08
C ARG A 308 6.20 -24.11 -10.01
N ALA A 309 4.96 -23.65 -10.24
CA ALA A 309 4.08 -24.27 -11.23
C ALA A 309 4.70 -24.18 -12.64
N LYS A 310 4.45 -25.19 -13.46
CA LYS A 310 4.83 -25.16 -14.89
C LYS A 310 4.08 -24.02 -15.58
N SER A 311 4.80 -23.12 -16.20
CA SER A 311 4.24 -21.94 -16.87
C SER A 311 5.29 -21.34 -17.80
N GLU A 312 4.85 -20.83 -18.95
CA GLU A 312 5.69 -20.12 -19.93
C GLU A 312 6.00 -18.67 -19.50
N GLU A 313 5.47 -18.24 -18.37
CA GLU A 313 5.71 -16.90 -17.85
C GLU A 313 7.20 -16.65 -17.57
N PRO A 314 7.78 -15.58 -18.13
CA PRO A 314 9.20 -15.27 -17.96
C PRO A 314 9.56 -14.80 -16.55
N CYS A 315 8.58 -14.46 -15.73
CA CYS A 315 8.78 -14.05 -14.35
C CYS A 315 9.03 -15.26 -13.44
N ILE A 316 9.95 -15.09 -12.50
CA ILE A 316 10.30 -16.15 -11.55
C ILE A 316 9.13 -16.46 -10.62
N PHE A 317 8.53 -15.44 -10.02
CA PHE A 317 7.49 -15.60 -9.01
C PHE A 317 6.09 -15.52 -9.60
N LEU A 318 5.30 -16.58 -9.37
CA LEU A 318 3.95 -16.71 -9.89
C LEU A 318 2.89 -16.70 -8.80
N SER A 319 1.64 -16.45 -9.22
CA SER A 319 0.46 -16.63 -8.36
C SER A 319 0.29 -18.09 -7.95
N GLU A 320 -0.44 -18.31 -6.83
CA GLU A 320 -0.69 -19.66 -6.29
C GLU A 320 -1.78 -20.43 -7.03
N ARG A 321 -2.56 -19.72 -7.84
CA ARG A 321 -3.76 -20.25 -8.48
C ARG A 321 -3.65 -20.14 -9.99
N PRO A 322 -4.21 -21.08 -10.74
CA PRO A 322 -4.34 -20.95 -12.17
C PRO A 322 -4.94 -19.58 -12.55
N PRO A 323 -4.49 -18.97 -13.63
CA PRO A 323 -3.56 -19.46 -14.67
C PRO A 323 -2.06 -19.34 -14.32
N TYR A 324 -1.66 -19.25 -13.05
CA TYR A 324 -0.27 -19.13 -12.58
C TYR A 324 0.50 -17.97 -13.22
N SER A 325 -0.16 -16.84 -13.35
CA SER A 325 0.42 -15.62 -13.92
C SER A 325 1.38 -14.93 -12.95
N TYR A 326 2.22 -14.06 -13.47
CA TYR A 326 3.06 -13.17 -12.65
C TYR A 326 2.24 -12.20 -11.80
N PHE A 327 2.86 -11.61 -10.80
CA PHE A 327 2.19 -10.64 -9.93
C PHE A 327 1.95 -9.31 -10.66
N THR A 328 0.72 -9.02 -11.00
CA THR A 328 0.32 -7.73 -11.60
C THR A 328 0.49 -6.54 -10.65
N SER A 329 0.42 -6.79 -9.35
CA SER A 329 0.58 -5.78 -8.30
C SER A 329 1.67 -6.16 -7.30
N SER A 330 2.55 -5.21 -7.00
CA SER A 330 3.57 -5.34 -5.95
C SER A 330 3.00 -5.43 -4.52
N ASN A 331 1.69 -5.19 -4.35
CA ASN A 331 1.02 -5.35 -3.06
C ASN A 331 1.09 -6.79 -2.55
N VAL A 332 1.14 -7.78 -3.44
CA VAL A 332 1.32 -9.19 -3.05
C VAL A 332 2.61 -9.36 -2.26
N ILE A 333 3.73 -8.84 -2.76
CA ILE A 333 5.03 -8.86 -2.06
C ILE A 333 4.92 -8.15 -0.71
N THR A 334 4.25 -6.99 -0.68
CA THR A 334 4.03 -6.25 0.57
C THR A 334 3.28 -7.09 1.61
N HIS A 335 2.22 -7.77 1.21
CA HIS A 335 1.46 -8.63 2.11
C HIS A 335 2.25 -9.86 2.58
N ILE A 336 3.07 -10.47 1.72
CA ILE A 336 3.94 -11.59 2.10
C ILE A 336 4.89 -11.15 3.22
N VAL A 337 5.59 -10.05 3.04
CA VAL A 337 6.53 -9.52 4.04
C VAL A 337 5.81 -9.09 5.33
N GLN A 338 4.65 -8.44 5.22
CA GLN A 338 3.85 -8.04 6.38
C GLN A 338 3.41 -9.23 7.22
N ARG A 339 2.97 -10.32 6.59
CA ARG A 339 2.59 -11.57 7.28
C ARG A 339 3.79 -12.18 8.00
N ALA A 340 4.98 -12.14 7.40
CA ALA A 340 6.20 -12.65 8.04
C ALA A 340 6.55 -11.85 9.31
N TYR A 341 6.41 -10.50 9.29
CA TYR A 341 6.59 -9.68 10.50
C TYR A 341 5.65 -10.09 11.63
N ILE A 342 4.38 -10.33 11.31
CA ILE A 342 3.36 -10.73 12.28
C ILE A 342 3.68 -12.14 12.82
N LYS A 343 4.00 -13.09 11.93
CA LYS A 343 4.31 -14.48 12.30
C LYS A 343 5.56 -14.56 13.18
N ALA A 344 6.56 -13.72 12.92
CA ALA A 344 7.78 -13.63 13.71
C ALA A 344 7.57 -12.99 15.09
N GLY A 345 6.40 -12.46 15.41
CA GLY A 345 6.11 -11.78 16.67
C GLY A 345 6.95 -10.52 16.89
N ILE A 346 7.36 -9.84 15.81
CA ILE A 346 8.16 -8.61 15.89
C ILE A 346 7.27 -7.44 16.31
N ASN A 347 7.77 -6.59 17.21
CA ASN A 347 7.03 -5.40 17.62
C ASN A 347 6.94 -4.37 16.49
N ILE A 348 5.73 -4.22 15.94
CA ILE A 348 5.41 -3.32 14.82
C ILE A 348 4.57 -2.09 15.23
N LYS A 349 4.26 -1.90 16.53
CA LYS A 349 3.26 -0.92 17.01
C LYS A 349 3.49 0.52 16.56
N SER A 350 4.73 0.98 16.50
CA SER A 350 5.08 2.36 16.10
C SER A 350 5.89 2.43 14.82
N ARG A 351 6.22 1.28 14.21
CA ARG A 351 7.09 1.16 13.05
C ARG A 351 6.31 0.76 11.80
N ARG A 352 6.72 1.28 10.65
CA ARG A 352 6.23 0.76 9.36
C ARG A 352 6.85 -0.62 9.13
N TYR A 353 6.09 -1.56 8.59
CA TYR A 353 6.52 -2.92 8.30
C TYR A 353 6.16 -3.33 6.87
N GLY A 354 7.09 -3.97 6.19
CA GLY A 354 6.97 -4.34 4.77
C GLY A 354 8.32 -4.28 4.04
N PRO A 355 8.36 -4.50 2.72
CA PRO A 355 9.60 -4.53 1.94
C PRO A 355 10.42 -3.23 2.05
N ARG A 356 9.74 -2.08 2.15
CA ARG A 356 10.42 -0.79 2.30
C ARG A 356 11.20 -0.70 3.61
N SER A 357 10.67 -1.22 4.72
CA SER A 357 11.38 -1.19 6.00
C SER A 357 12.57 -2.16 6.00
N LEU A 358 12.48 -3.33 5.36
CA LEU A 358 13.63 -4.23 5.17
C LEU A 358 14.75 -3.53 4.40
N ARG A 359 14.41 -2.86 3.29
CA ARG A 359 15.36 -2.06 2.52
C ARG A 359 15.96 -0.91 3.34
N GLN A 360 15.16 -0.23 4.16
CA GLN A 360 15.64 0.81 5.06
C GLN A 360 16.61 0.25 6.11
N SER A 361 16.30 -0.94 6.66
CA SER A 361 17.18 -1.61 7.61
C SER A 361 18.51 -2.04 6.97
N LEU A 362 18.49 -2.51 5.71
CA LEU A 362 19.73 -2.80 4.97
C LEU A 362 20.58 -1.54 4.80
N GLY A 363 19.99 -0.45 4.31
CA GLY A 363 20.71 0.81 4.12
C GLY A 363 21.27 1.38 5.42
N PHE A 364 20.53 1.25 6.53
CA PHE A 364 21.01 1.66 7.85
C PHE A 364 22.17 0.77 8.35
N ARG A 365 22.05 -0.54 8.18
CA ARG A 365 23.12 -1.48 8.56
C ARG A 365 24.42 -1.23 7.79
N LEU A 366 24.34 -1.00 6.49
CA LEU A 366 25.51 -0.61 5.68
C LEU A 366 26.16 0.68 6.20
N LEU A 367 25.35 1.63 6.65
CA LEU A 367 25.84 2.86 7.25
C LEU A 367 26.52 2.60 8.60
N GLU A 368 25.95 1.75 9.47
CA GLU A 368 26.55 1.32 10.73
C GLU A 368 27.90 0.59 10.53
N GLU A 369 28.05 -0.12 9.41
CA GLU A 369 29.27 -0.80 8.96
C GLU A 369 30.24 0.19 8.24
N SER A 370 30.02 1.50 8.39
CA SER A 370 30.87 2.56 7.84
C SER A 370 30.94 2.58 6.31
N THR A 371 29.98 1.98 5.61
CA THR A 371 29.89 2.05 4.14
C THR A 371 29.57 3.48 3.70
N VAL A 372 30.33 4.03 2.77
CA VAL A 372 30.14 5.40 2.29
C VAL A 372 28.79 5.56 1.54
N LEU A 373 28.17 6.73 1.70
CA LEU A 373 26.82 6.99 1.15
C LEU A 373 26.68 6.76 -0.36
N PRO A 374 27.65 7.07 -1.24
CA PRO A 374 27.57 6.74 -2.65
C PRO A 374 27.37 5.24 -2.91
N VAL A 375 28.13 4.39 -2.22
CA VAL A 375 28.03 2.92 -2.33
C VAL A 375 26.67 2.42 -1.84
N ILE A 376 26.17 2.93 -0.70
CA ILE A 376 24.82 2.63 -0.21
C ILE A 376 23.78 3.06 -1.23
N SER A 377 23.96 4.24 -1.86
CA SER A 377 23.07 4.74 -2.90
C SER A 377 23.04 3.83 -4.13
N GLU A 378 24.18 3.27 -4.51
CA GLU A 378 24.33 2.36 -5.64
C GLU A 378 23.72 1.01 -5.35
N VAL A 379 24.08 0.38 -4.23
CA VAL A 379 23.50 -0.91 -3.78
C VAL A 379 21.97 -0.84 -3.71
N LEU A 380 21.43 0.26 -3.21
CA LEU A 380 19.99 0.46 -3.15
C LEU A 380 19.40 0.95 -4.49
N GLY A 381 20.20 1.27 -5.50
CA GLY A 381 19.74 1.81 -6.79
C GLY A 381 18.94 3.10 -6.62
N HIS A 382 19.42 4.05 -5.84
CA HIS A 382 18.82 5.37 -5.73
C HIS A 382 19.19 6.22 -6.95
N LYS A 383 18.22 6.99 -7.47
CA LYS A 383 18.47 7.92 -8.57
C LYS A 383 19.28 9.15 -8.11
N SER A 384 19.19 9.47 -6.81
CA SER A 384 19.86 10.61 -6.20
C SER A 384 20.32 10.23 -4.79
N THR A 385 21.51 10.69 -4.41
CA THR A 385 22.09 10.55 -3.07
C THR A 385 21.22 11.19 -1.97
N GLU A 386 20.39 12.18 -2.32
CA GLU A 386 19.41 12.78 -1.41
C GLU A 386 18.47 11.71 -0.77
N SER A 387 18.13 10.68 -1.53
CA SER A 387 17.33 9.57 -1.00
C SER A 387 18.10 8.75 0.05
N THR A 388 19.43 8.76 -0.01
CA THR A 388 20.32 8.05 0.90
C THR A 388 20.61 8.88 2.15
N ARG A 389 20.70 10.21 2.02
CA ARG A 389 20.86 11.14 3.16
C ARG A 389 19.76 11.00 4.21
N TYR A 390 18.62 10.45 3.84
CA TYR A 390 17.57 10.12 4.79
C TYR A 390 18.02 9.18 5.91
N TYR A 391 19.00 8.31 5.66
CA TYR A 391 19.56 7.39 6.66
C TYR A 391 20.46 8.10 7.68
N LEU A 392 21.13 9.20 7.30
CA LEU A 392 21.98 9.98 8.23
C LEU A 392 21.20 10.49 9.45
N ARG A 393 19.89 10.64 9.33
CA ARG A 393 19.04 11.16 10.41
C ARG A 393 18.89 10.20 11.61
N ILE A 394 19.34 8.97 11.46
CA ILE A 394 19.32 7.93 12.52
C ILE A 394 20.73 7.44 12.85
N ASP A 395 21.75 8.03 12.26
CA ASP A 395 23.16 7.73 12.53
C ASP A 395 23.63 8.47 13.78
N LEU A 396 23.20 7.95 14.93
CA LEU A 396 23.58 8.53 16.22
C LEU A 396 25.08 8.45 16.49
N LYS A 397 25.78 7.41 15.97
CA LYS A 397 27.22 7.25 16.18
C LYS A 397 28.01 8.37 15.52
N SER A 398 27.74 8.67 14.25
CA SER A 398 28.38 9.79 13.56
C SER A 398 27.99 11.13 14.18
N MET A 399 26.75 11.30 14.63
CA MET A 399 26.32 12.51 15.33
C MET A 399 27.03 12.68 16.68
N GLN A 400 27.29 11.61 17.43
CA GLN A 400 28.03 11.66 18.68
C GLN A 400 29.48 12.13 18.49
N GLN A 401 30.10 11.85 17.37
CA GLN A 401 31.45 12.37 17.06
C GLN A 401 31.48 13.88 16.84
N CYS A 402 30.34 14.49 16.57
CA CYS A 402 30.19 15.93 16.38
C CYS A 402 29.71 16.65 17.67
N ILE A 403 29.55 15.93 18.78
CA ILE A 403 29.12 16.54 20.04
C ILE A 403 30.26 17.39 20.57
N LEU A 404 29.98 18.66 20.77
CA LEU A 404 30.88 19.54 21.52
C LEU A 404 30.82 19.18 23.00
N GLU A 405 31.95 19.29 23.70
CA GLU A 405 31.97 19.14 25.14
C GLU A 405 30.99 20.13 25.76
N VAL A 406 30.05 19.61 26.54
CA VAL A 406 29.13 20.46 27.31
C VAL A 406 29.98 21.05 28.44
N PRO A 407 30.13 22.40 28.51
CA PRO A 407 30.87 23.00 29.61
C PRO A 407 30.24 22.57 30.94
N SER A 408 31.07 22.24 31.93
CA SER A 408 30.59 21.88 33.27
C SER A 408 29.79 23.05 33.84
N VAL A 409 28.54 22.78 34.13
CA VAL A 409 27.62 23.79 34.72
C VAL A 409 27.94 23.83 36.20
N SER A 410 28.12 25.07 36.75
CA SER A 410 28.37 25.24 38.17
C SER A 410 27.22 24.68 39.03
N PRO A 411 27.49 24.14 40.22
CA PRO A 411 26.44 23.67 41.11
C PRO A 411 25.34 24.71 41.39
N ASP A 412 25.71 26.00 41.37
CA ASP A 412 24.79 27.12 41.59
C ASP A 412 23.74 27.25 40.47
N PHE A 413 24.03 26.76 39.25
CA PHE A 413 23.04 26.73 38.16
C PHE A 413 21.84 25.83 38.53
N TYR A 414 22.09 24.70 39.18
CA TYR A 414 21.04 23.76 39.59
C TYR A 414 20.28 24.24 40.86
N LEU A 415 20.81 25.25 41.58
CA LEU A 415 20.17 25.84 42.74
C LEU A 415 19.29 27.03 42.38
N GLN A 416 19.31 27.51 41.16
CA GLN A 416 18.46 28.61 40.65
C GLN A 416 17.00 28.14 40.56
N LYS A 417 16.22 28.42 41.56
CA LYS A 417 14.75 28.28 41.52
C LYS A 417 14.17 29.45 40.73
N GLY A 418 13.48 29.18 39.63
CA GLY A 418 12.74 30.20 38.87
C GLY A 418 13.47 30.77 37.66
N GLY A 419 14.35 30.01 37.01
CA GLY A 419 14.88 30.36 35.67
C GLY A 419 13.97 29.86 34.54
N VAL A 420 14.11 30.46 33.37
CA VAL A 420 13.35 30.19 32.11
C VAL A 420 13.23 28.69 31.73
N PHE A 421 13.90 27.81 32.41
CA PHE A 421 13.88 26.36 32.20
C PHE A 421 13.04 25.56 33.21
N TYR A 422 12.36 26.23 34.15
CA TYR A 422 11.60 25.59 35.23
C TYR A 422 10.14 26.09 35.36
N ASP A 423 9.61 26.75 34.33
CA ASP A 423 8.19 27.05 34.18
C ASP A 423 7.44 25.97 33.40
#